data_394355716dcf80c17381db7aff967b29
#
_entry.id   394355716dcf80c17381db7aff967b29
#
_cell.length_a   1.000
_cell.length_b   1.000
_cell.length_c   1.000
_cell.angle_alpha   90.00
_cell.angle_beta   90.00
_cell.angle_gamma   90.00
#
_symmetry.space_group_name_H-M   'P 1'
#
loop_
_entity.id
_entity.type
_entity.pdbx_description
1 polymer ?
#
loop_
_entity_poly.entity_id
_entity_poly.type
_entity_poly.pdbx_seq_one_letter_code
_entity_poly.pdbx_strand_id
1 'polypeptide(L)'
;NAVKRAVNTSVLISVIGGFIVCVIGEIIASPLMRLLQVPDDVFPSALLYLRIYLAGMPVILLYNFEAAIFRSVGDTKTPLIALAASGVLNVILNLFFVIVLKMTVNGVAIATVVSNALSSAVLFIRLLHTDKEIKVEIKDLKFDGEAFKKIIKIGLPAGIQGAVFALSNIIIQSAINSLGKVVMAASSAAYNIEILAYDVLNSFSQACTTFVGQNFGARKIDRCKKTLYLCLLEDLVATLSAVGLVLLFGRFLLSLFNSDPEVIDIGYTRLAIILSAYVFSMIYDVISGYLRGFGISLVPSLLTIAGVCGIRIFWISVVFPQSPTFRTIMNVYPVSLGTTAFLIFLSLLFYRPARKYSKGN
;
A
#
# COMPACT_ATOMS: atom_id res chain seq x y z
N ASN A 1 8.78 -28.28 11.05
CA ASN A 1 8.30 -27.85 9.75
C ASN A 1 8.47 -26.32 9.62
N ALA A 2 9.24 -25.89 8.61
CA ALA A 2 9.61 -24.46 8.46
C ALA A 2 8.39 -23.56 8.17
N VAL A 3 7.40 -24.07 7.42
CA VAL A 3 6.16 -23.32 7.11
C VAL A 3 5.36 -23.07 8.39
N LYS A 4 5.14 -24.07 9.22
CA LYS A 4 4.41 -23.93 10.50
C LYS A 4 5.10 -22.92 11.43
N ARG A 5 6.45 -22.92 11.50
CA ARG A 5 7.21 -21.94 12.29
C ARG A 5 7.04 -20.51 11.76
N ALA A 6 7.09 -20.34 10.43
CA ALA A 6 6.89 -19.03 9.80
C ALA A 6 5.47 -18.50 10.03
N VAL A 7 4.44 -19.33 9.86
CA VAL A 7 3.03 -18.96 10.09
C VAL A 7 2.79 -18.57 11.56
N ASN A 8 3.22 -19.41 12.51
CA ASN A 8 3.05 -19.14 13.94
C ASN A 8 3.74 -17.84 14.34
N THR A 9 4.98 -17.63 13.87
CA THR A 9 5.74 -16.41 14.13
C THR A 9 5.05 -15.18 13.49
N SER A 10 4.51 -15.30 12.29
CA SER A 10 3.76 -14.22 11.61
C SER A 10 2.52 -13.80 12.39
N VAL A 11 1.73 -14.76 12.88
CA VAL A 11 0.55 -14.49 13.71
C VAL A 11 0.96 -13.79 15.02
N LEU A 12 1.99 -14.27 15.71
CA LEU A 12 2.46 -13.64 16.95
C LEU A 12 2.98 -12.21 16.70
N ILE A 13 3.77 -11.99 15.63
CA ILE A 13 4.27 -10.66 15.26
C ILE A 13 3.12 -9.71 14.95
N SER A 14 2.09 -10.16 14.24
CA SER A 14 0.96 -9.31 13.87
C SER A 14 0.19 -8.83 15.10
N VAL A 15 -0.05 -9.70 16.06
CA VAL A 15 -0.75 -9.36 17.31
C VAL A 15 0.13 -8.44 18.17
N ILE A 16 1.38 -8.84 18.46
CA ILE A 16 2.29 -8.04 19.29
C ILE A 16 2.59 -6.69 18.62
N GLY A 17 2.90 -6.71 17.32
CA GLY A 17 3.15 -5.50 16.54
C GLY A 17 1.93 -4.57 16.51
N GLY A 18 0.73 -5.12 16.38
CA GLY A 18 -0.52 -4.36 16.45
C GLY A 18 -0.71 -3.67 17.79
N PHE A 19 -0.45 -4.35 18.90
CA PHE A 19 -0.47 -3.73 20.22
C PHE A 19 0.60 -2.66 20.40
N ILE A 20 1.82 -2.89 19.90
CA ILE A 20 2.90 -1.89 19.94
C ILE A 20 2.47 -0.63 19.16
N VAL A 21 1.95 -0.80 17.94
CA VAL A 21 1.48 0.33 17.12
C VAL A 21 0.30 1.05 17.80
N CYS A 22 -0.63 0.31 18.41
CA CYS A 22 -1.73 0.88 19.17
C CYS A 22 -1.20 1.77 20.32
N VAL A 23 -0.33 1.24 21.18
CA VAL A 23 0.18 1.97 22.35
C VAL A 23 1.01 3.19 21.93
N ILE A 24 1.95 3.02 21.00
CA ILE A 24 2.77 4.12 20.49
C ILE A 24 1.87 5.16 19.80
N GLY A 25 0.93 4.70 18.97
CA GLY A 25 0.00 5.55 18.27
C GLY A 25 -0.87 6.40 19.23
N GLU A 26 -1.42 5.81 20.29
CA GLU A 26 -2.18 6.51 21.30
C GLU A 26 -1.38 7.62 22.01
N ILE A 27 -0.10 7.34 22.30
CA ILE A 27 0.79 8.33 22.94
C ILE A 27 1.08 9.50 22.01
N ILE A 28 1.35 9.22 20.71
CA ILE A 28 1.78 10.25 19.76
C ILE A 28 0.60 10.90 19.00
N ALA A 29 -0.62 10.35 19.06
CA ALA A 29 -1.76 10.82 18.27
C ALA A 29 -2.01 12.33 18.44
N SER A 30 -2.15 12.81 19.68
CA SER A 30 -2.42 14.23 19.95
C SER A 30 -1.25 15.14 19.56
N PRO A 31 0.02 14.88 19.94
CA PRO A 31 1.17 15.67 19.47
C PRO A 31 1.30 15.70 17.96
N LEU A 32 1.09 14.55 17.30
CA LEU A 32 1.19 14.45 15.85
C LEU A 32 0.14 15.30 15.14
N MET A 33 -1.11 15.26 15.59
CA MET A 33 -2.18 16.05 14.99
C MET A 33 -1.97 17.57 15.19
N ARG A 34 -1.41 17.98 16.33
CA ARG A 34 -1.01 19.38 16.54
C ARG A 34 0.11 19.79 15.61
N LEU A 35 1.12 18.91 15.42
CA LEU A 35 2.22 19.13 14.46
C LEU A 35 1.71 19.27 13.03
N LEU A 36 0.67 18.52 12.66
CA LEU A 36 0.00 18.60 11.36
C LEU A 36 -0.96 19.79 11.24
N GLN A 37 -1.04 20.66 12.27
CA GLN A 37 -1.86 21.86 12.28
C GLN A 37 -3.34 21.59 11.97
N VAL A 38 -3.88 20.51 12.54
CA VAL A 38 -5.31 20.21 12.42
C VAL A 38 -6.11 21.34 13.10
N PRO A 39 -7.10 21.94 12.42
CA PRO A 39 -7.90 23.03 12.95
C PRO A 39 -8.61 22.67 14.25
N ASP A 40 -8.69 23.61 15.19
CA ASP A 40 -9.21 23.39 16.54
C ASP A 40 -10.69 22.94 16.57
N ASP A 41 -11.48 23.35 15.60
CA ASP A 41 -12.89 23.02 15.47
C ASP A 41 -13.11 21.52 15.11
N VAL A 42 -12.21 20.91 14.34
CA VAL A 42 -12.27 19.49 13.96
C VAL A 42 -11.34 18.60 14.78
N PHE A 43 -10.41 19.19 15.55
CA PHE A 43 -9.39 18.45 16.30
C PHE A 43 -9.96 17.37 17.22
N PRO A 44 -11.00 17.64 18.07
CA PRO A 44 -11.53 16.61 18.96
C PRO A 44 -12.10 15.40 18.21
N SER A 45 -12.85 15.65 17.14
CA SER A 45 -13.47 14.59 16.33
C SER A 45 -12.42 13.78 15.57
N ALA A 46 -11.44 14.44 15.00
CA ALA A 46 -10.36 13.80 14.25
C ALA A 46 -9.45 12.98 15.19
N LEU A 47 -9.16 13.49 16.41
CA LEU A 47 -8.39 12.76 17.40
C LEU A 47 -9.15 11.52 17.90
N LEU A 48 -10.46 11.63 18.14
CA LEU A 48 -11.30 10.50 18.54
C LEU A 48 -11.32 9.42 17.44
N TYR A 49 -11.49 9.83 16.18
CA TYR A 49 -11.41 8.91 15.04
C TYR A 49 -10.08 8.16 15.01
N LEU A 50 -8.97 8.90 15.09
CA LEU A 50 -7.63 8.34 15.05
C LEU A 50 -7.40 7.34 16.19
N ARG A 51 -7.81 7.66 17.42
CA ARG A 51 -7.68 6.77 18.58
C ARG A 51 -8.47 5.50 18.43
N ILE A 52 -9.73 5.57 17.98
CA ILE A 52 -10.53 4.36 17.71
C ILE A 52 -9.86 3.50 16.65
N TYR A 53 -9.34 4.11 15.58
CA TYR A 53 -8.64 3.40 14.54
C TYR A 53 -7.35 2.74 15.06
N LEU A 54 -6.56 3.44 15.87
CA LEU A 54 -5.35 2.92 16.51
C LEU A 54 -5.66 1.78 17.48
N ALA A 55 -6.75 1.85 18.23
CA ALA A 55 -7.22 0.74 19.08
C ALA A 55 -7.56 -0.51 18.26
N GLY A 56 -7.96 -0.34 17.00
CA GLY A 56 -8.20 -1.42 16.03
C GLY A 56 -6.94 -2.02 15.38
N MET A 57 -5.75 -1.42 15.56
CA MET A 57 -4.52 -1.86 14.88
C MET A 57 -4.14 -3.33 15.11
N PRO A 58 -4.31 -3.91 16.31
CA PRO A 58 -4.03 -5.34 16.52
C PRO A 58 -4.81 -6.23 15.55
N VAL A 59 -6.08 -5.92 15.33
CA VAL A 59 -6.95 -6.69 14.44
C VAL A 59 -6.64 -6.42 12.97
N ILE A 60 -6.38 -5.16 12.62
CA ILE A 60 -6.05 -4.75 11.25
C ILE A 60 -4.72 -5.38 10.82
N LEU A 61 -3.70 -5.38 11.68
CA LEU A 61 -2.45 -6.05 11.38
C LEU A 61 -2.63 -7.56 11.26
N LEU A 62 -3.38 -8.17 12.18
CA LEU A 62 -3.65 -9.61 12.14
C LEU A 62 -4.29 -9.99 10.81
N TYR A 63 -5.34 -9.28 10.37
CA TYR A 63 -5.96 -9.50 9.06
C TYR A 63 -4.94 -9.45 7.91
N ASN A 64 -4.08 -8.44 7.89
CA ASN A 64 -3.08 -8.28 6.82
C ASN A 64 -2.09 -9.46 6.75
N PHE A 65 -1.63 -9.92 7.90
CA PHE A 65 -0.74 -11.08 7.98
C PHE A 65 -1.45 -12.38 7.60
N GLU A 66 -2.67 -12.59 8.07
CA GLU A 66 -3.50 -13.75 7.69
C GLU A 66 -3.74 -13.78 6.18
N ALA A 67 -4.14 -12.67 5.59
CA ALA A 67 -4.32 -12.55 4.15
C ALA A 67 -3.02 -12.86 3.38
N ALA A 68 -1.86 -12.42 3.89
CA ALA A 68 -0.56 -12.74 3.31
C ALA A 68 -0.22 -14.23 3.43
N ILE A 69 -0.55 -14.88 4.55
CA ILE A 69 -0.38 -16.33 4.74
C ILE A 69 -1.18 -17.10 3.69
N PHE A 70 -2.47 -16.79 3.49
CA PHE A 70 -3.28 -17.43 2.45
C PHE A 70 -2.71 -17.20 1.05
N ARG A 71 -2.35 -15.95 0.73
CA ARG A 71 -1.74 -15.62 -0.57
C ARG A 71 -0.43 -16.37 -0.81
N SER A 72 0.36 -16.60 0.24
CA SER A 72 1.64 -17.32 0.12
C SER A 72 1.50 -18.76 -0.38
N VAL A 73 0.36 -19.37 -0.16
CA VAL A 73 0.02 -20.73 -0.67
C VAL A 73 -0.87 -20.70 -1.92
N GLY A 74 -1.03 -19.53 -2.53
CA GLY A 74 -1.81 -19.35 -3.76
C GLY A 74 -3.33 -19.21 -3.54
N ASP A 75 -3.79 -19.16 -2.29
CA ASP A 75 -5.19 -18.96 -1.97
C ASP A 75 -5.50 -17.45 -1.87
N THR A 76 -5.89 -16.86 -2.98
CA THR A 76 -6.31 -15.45 -3.05
C THR A 76 -7.81 -15.27 -2.85
N LYS A 77 -8.61 -16.34 -3.03
CA LYS A 77 -10.08 -16.29 -2.93
C LYS A 77 -10.54 -16.11 -1.48
N THR A 78 -9.94 -16.84 -0.56
CA THR A 78 -10.33 -16.77 0.87
C THR A 78 -10.17 -15.35 1.45
N PRO A 79 -9.02 -14.66 1.31
CA PRO A 79 -8.91 -13.26 1.74
C PRO A 79 -9.84 -12.31 0.99
N LEU A 80 -10.05 -12.53 -0.30
CA LEU A 80 -10.96 -11.69 -1.10
C LEU A 80 -12.41 -11.78 -0.60
N ILE A 81 -12.90 -12.99 -0.35
CA ILE A 81 -14.27 -13.19 0.17
C ILE A 81 -14.42 -12.55 1.55
N ALA A 82 -13.43 -12.74 2.44
CA ALA A 82 -13.44 -12.14 3.77
C ALA A 82 -13.47 -10.60 3.68
N LEU A 83 -12.66 -10.01 2.80
CA LEU A 83 -12.62 -8.57 2.58
C LEU A 83 -13.93 -8.04 1.97
N ALA A 84 -14.49 -8.73 0.99
CA ALA A 84 -15.75 -8.33 0.36
C ALA A 84 -16.91 -8.36 1.37
N ALA A 85 -17.02 -9.42 2.15
CA ALA A 85 -18.04 -9.54 3.20
C ALA A 85 -17.89 -8.43 4.27
N SER A 86 -16.66 -8.15 4.67
CA SER A 86 -16.34 -7.08 5.60
C SER A 86 -16.64 -5.70 5.00
N GLY A 87 -16.38 -5.48 3.72
CA GLY A 87 -16.71 -4.24 3.04
C GLY A 87 -18.22 -3.97 3.02
N VAL A 88 -19.01 -4.98 2.70
CA VAL A 88 -20.49 -4.89 2.78
C VAL A 88 -20.94 -4.59 4.21
N LEU A 89 -20.39 -5.30 5.19
CA LEU A 89 -20.71 -5.04 6.60
C LEU A 89 -20.31 -3.61 7.01
N ASN A 90 -19.14 -3.13 6.55
CA ASN A 90 -18.69 -1.76 6.84
C ASN A 90 -19.70 -0.72 6.35
N VAL A 91 -20.23 -0.86 5.14
CA VAL A 91 -21.27 0.02 4.59
C VAL A 91 -22.53 -0.03 5.46
N ILE A 92 -23.00 -1.24 5.81
CA ILE A 92 -24.19 -1.42 6.65
C ILE A 92 -24.00 -0.77 8.03
N LEU A 93 -22.86 -1.01 8.67
CA LEU A 93 -22.55 -0.45 9.97
C LEU A 93 -22.40 1.08 9.91
N ASN A 94 -21.79 1.64 8.87
CA ASN A 94 -21.71 3.08 8.67
C ASN A 94 -23.10 3.71 8.59
N LEU A 95 -23.99 3.15 7.78
CA LEU A 95 -25.37 3.63 7.67
C LEU A 95 -26.10 3.50 9.01
N PHE A 96 -25.94 2.38 9.71
CA PHE A 96 -26.57 2.17 11.00
C PHE A 96 -26.07 3.17 12.07
N PHE A 97 -24.76 3.32 12.22
CA PHE A 97 -24.20 4.22 13.23
C PHE A 97 -24.49 5.69 12.93
N VAL A 98 -24.40 6.10 11.66
CA VAL A 98 -24.60 7.50 11.28
C VAL A 98 -26.10 7.87 11.22
N ILE A 99 -26.93 7.03 10.60
CA ILE A 99 -28.36 7.37 10.37
C ILE A 99 -29.20 7.02 11.59
N VAL A 100 -29.07 5.80 12.14
CA VAL A 100 -29.94 5.30 13.22
C VAL A 100 -29.46 5.80 14.58
N LEU A 101 -28.17 5.63 14.88
CA LEU A 101 -27.60 6.04 16.18
C LEU A 101 -27.14 7.51 16.20
N LYS A 102 -27.22 8.22 15.06
CA LYS A 102 -26.80 9.62 14.90
C LYS A 102 -25.38 9.89 15.40
N MET A 103 -24.51 8.87 15.30
CA MET A 103 -23.11 9.01 15.59
C MET A 103 -22.42 9.77 14.46
N THR A 104 -21.33 10.47 14.80
CA THR A 104 -20.52 11.22 13.81
C THR A 104 -19.33 10.38 13.36
N VAL A 105 -18.14 10.97 13.36
CA VAL A 105 -16.87 10.33 12.96
C VAL A 105 -16.54 9.08 13.78
N ASN A 106 -16.92 9.04 15.04
CA ASN A 106 -16.72 7.88 15.91
C ASN A 106 -17.46 6.63 15.42
N GLY A 107 -18.69 6.79 14.91
CA GLY A 107 -19.44 5.68 14.31
C GLY A 107 -18.75 5.08 13.10
N VAL A 108 -18.19 5.91 12.22
CA VAL A 108 -17.44 5.49 11.04
C VAL A 108 -16.14 4.75 11.44
N ALA A 109 -15.44 5.27 12.45
CA ALA A 109 -14.23 4.61 12.95
C ALA A 109 -14.53 3.22 13.54
N ILE A 110 -15.58 3.12 14.38
CA ILE A 110 -16.02 1.84 14.97
C ILE A 110 -16.45 0.86 13.88
N ALA A 111 -17.23 1.30 12.90
CA ALA A 111 -17.64 0.47 11.76
C ALA A 111 -16.42 -0.13 11.03
N THR A 112 -15.38 0.67 10.82
CA THR A 112 -14.15 0.23 10.18
C THR A 112 -13.40 -0.81 11.01
N VAL A 113 -13.26 -0.60 12.31
CA VAL A 113 -12.58 -1.55 13.19
C VAL A 113 -13.37 -2.86 13.30
N VAL A 114 -14.69 -2.79 13.48
CA VAL A 114 -15.55 -3.98 13.60
C VAL A 114 -15.55 -4.80 12.32
N SER A 115 -15.62 -4.17 11.15
CA SER A 115 -15.56 -4.89 9.88
C SER A 115 -14.22 -5.55 9.63
N ASN A 116 -13.09 -4.89 9.98
CA ASN A 116 -11.77 -5.53 9.93
C ASN A 116 -11.67 -6.69 10.93
N ALA A 117 -12.27 -6.56 12.12
CA ALA A 117 -12.33 -7.64 13.10
C ALA A 117 -13.07 -8.88 12.57
N LEU A 118 -14.16 -8.66 11.84
CA LEU A 118 -14.88 -9.76 11.19
C LEU A 118 -14.01 -10.43 10.13
N SER A 119 -13.35 -9.66 9.25
CA SER A 119 -12.44 -10.22 8.25
C SER A 119 -11.34 -11.07 8.88
N SER A 120 -10.68 -10.55 9.93
CA SER A 120 -9.65 -11.27 10.65
C SER A 120 -10.20 -12.53 11.31
N ALA A 121 -11.34 -12.44 12.00
CA ALA A 121 -11.97 -13.60 12.63
C ALA A 121 -12.28 -14.72 11.62
N VAL A 122 -12.81 -14.36 10.44
CA VAL A 122 -13.09 -15.34 9.37
C VAL A 122 -11.80 -16.00 8.90
N LEU A 123 -10.74 -15.21 8.64
CA LEU A 123 -9.46 -15.78 8.20
C LEU A 123 -8.80 -16.62 9.29
N PHE A 124 -8.84 -16.19 10.55
CA PHE A 124 -8.28 -16.93 11.67
C PHE A 124 -8.99 -18.27 11.86
N ILE A 125 -10.33 -18.29 11.85
CA ILE A 125 -11.11 -19.53 11.91
C ILE A 125 -10.73 -20.47 10.76
N ARG A 126 -10.55 -19.93 9.56
CA ARG A 126 -10.09 -20.72 8.41
C ARG A 126 -8.68 -21.27 8.60
N LEU A 127 -7.75 -20.52 9.19
CA LEU A 127 -6.41 -21.02 9.53
C LEU A 127 -6.42 -22.12 10.58
N LEU A 128 -7.36 -22.10 11.52
CA LEU A 128 -7.52 -23.16 12.53
C LEU A 128 -8.05 -24.47 11.94
N HIS A 129 -8.88 -24.39 10.89
CA HIS A 129 -9.60 -25.56 10.34
C HIS A 129 -9.08 -26.01 8.96
N THR A 130 -8.04 -25.38 8.42
CA THR A 130 -7.46 -25.81 7.14
C THR A 130 -6.64 -27.08 7.29
N ASP A 131 -6.65 -27.93 6.26
CA ASP A 131 -5.79 -29.11 6.17
C ASP A 131 -4.43 -28.81 5.51
N LYS A 132 -4.20 -27.56 5.09
CA LYS A 132 -2.95 -27.12 4.46
C LYS A 132 -1.84 -26.95 5.50
N GLU A 133 -0.59 -26.89 5.03
CA GLU A 133 0.60 -26.67 5.87
C GLU A 133 0.60 -25.35 6.66
N ILE A 134 -0.30 -24.42 6.32
CA ILE A 134 -0.50 -23.13 6.99
C ILE A 134 -1.41 -23.20 8.23
N LYS A 135 -1.88 -24.41 8.60
CA LYS A 135 -2.74 -24.59 9.77
C LYS A 135 -2.10 -24.04 11.04
N VAL A 136 -2.87 -23.21 11.75
CA VAL A 136 -2.50 -22.69 13.06
C VAL A 136 -3.09 -23.58 14.14
N GLU A 137 -2.27 -23.99 15.09
CA GLU A 137 -2.69 -24.71 16.30
C GLU A 137 -2.34 -23.84 17.50
N ILE A 138 -3.35 -23.32 18.19
CA ILE A 138 -3.16 -22.35 19.28
C ILE A 138 -2.24 -22.89 20.39
N LYS A 139 -2.34 -24.20 20.68
CA LYS A 139 -1.51 -24.85 21.69
C LYS A 139 -0.03 -24.93 21.31
N ASP A 140 0.26 -24.87 20.01
CA ASP A 140 1.61 -24.99 19.44
C ASP A 140 2.16 -23.66 18.91
N LEU A 141 1.49 -22.54 19.23
CA LEU A 141 1.98 -21.21 18.86
C LEU A 141 3.33 -20.94 19.53
N LYS A 142 4.40 -20.96 18.75
CA LYS A 142 5.77 -20.71 19.21
C LYS A 142 6.42 -19.65 18.33
N PHE A 143 7.14 -18.75 19.00
CA PHE A 143 7.97 -17.75 18.32
C PHE A 143 9.27 -18.42 17.84
N ASP A 144 9.60 -18.21 16.56
CA ASP A 144 10.84 -18.71 15.95
C ASP A 144 11.72 -17.52 15.55
N GLY A 145 12.89 -17.40 16.18
CA GLY A 145 13.79 -16.28 15.97
C GLY A 145 14.40 -16.20 14.56
N GLU A 146 14.55 -17.35 13.87
CA GLU A 146 15.04 -17.34 12.48
C GLU A 146 13.96 -16.88 11.50
N ALA A 147 12.72 -17.32 11.69
CA ALA A 147 11.58 -16.83 10.94
C ALA A 147 11.40 -15.33 11.16
N PHE A 148 11.47 -14.87 12.42
CA PHE A 148 11.41 -13.45 12.76
C PHE A 148 12.46 -12.61 12.03
N LYS A 149 13.74 -13.04 12.07
CA LYS A 149 14.83 -12.33 11.38
C LYS A 149 14.55 -12.21 9.87
N LYS A 150 14.02 -13.26 9.24
CA LYS A 150 13.66 -13.23 7.80
C LYS A 150 12.50 -12.28 7.53
N ILE A 151 11.45 -12.30 8.37
CA ILE A 151 10.30 -11.41 8.25
C ILE A 151 10.75 -9.95 8.38
N ILE A 152 11.53 -9.61 9.40
CA ILE A 152 12.03 -8.25 9.64
C ILE A 152 12.99 -7.81 8.52
N LYS A 153 13.89 -8.69 8.07
CA LYS A 153 14.83 -8.37 6.98
C LYS A 153 14.12 -7.96 5.69
N ILE A 154 12.95 -8.50 5.42
CA ILE A 154 12.17 -8.20 4.23
C ILE A 154 11.15 -7.08 4.52
N GLY A 155 10.44 -7.19 5.64
CA GLY A 155 9.31 -6.31 5.96
C GLY A 155 9.73 -4.93 6.45
N LEU A 156 10.77 -4.82 7.29
CA LEU A 156 11.19 -3.53 7.85
C LEU A 156 11.62 -2.51 6.80
N PRO A 157 12.48 -2.85 5.81
CA PRO A 157 12.81 -1.91 4.74
C PRO A 157 11.59 -1.46 3.93
N ALA A 158 10.67 -2.39 3.63
CA ALA A 158 9.43 -2.07 2.92
C ALA A 158 8.49 -1.19 3.78
N GLY A 159 8.42 -1.44 5.08
CA GLY A 159 7.65 -0.60 6.01
C GLY A 159 8.20 0.82 6.12
N ILE A 160 9.52 0.97 6.25
CA ILE A 160 10.19 2.28 6.26
C ILE A 160 9.95 3.01 4.93
N GLN A 161 10.07 2.31 3.80
CA GLN A 161 9.74 2.85 2.48
C GLN A 161 8.32 3.42 2.45
N GLY A 162 7.32 2.67 2.96
CA GLY A 162 5.93 3.11 3.03
C GLY A 162 5.74 4.35 3.91
N ALA A 163 6.40 4.40 5.08
CA ALA A 163 6.34 5.55 5.98
C ALA A 163 6.93 6.82 5.34
N VAL A 164 8.10 6.71 4.71
CA VAL A 164 8.75 7.84 4.02
C VAL A 164 7.92 8.29 2.81
N PHE A 165 7.27 7.34 2.11
CA PHE A 165 6.36 7.65 1.02
C PHE A 165 5.15 8.46 1.50
N ALA A 166 4.56 8.10 2.65
CA ALA A 166 3.47 8.85 3.26
C ALA A 166 3.88 10.27 3.66
N LEU A 167 5.08 10.44 4.24
CA LEU A 167 5.63 11.77 4.54
C LEU A 167 5.84 12.61 3.28
N SER A 168 6.37 12.03 2.22
CA SER A 168 6.55 12.71 0.93
C SER A 168 5.22 13.18 0.35
N ASN A 169 4.17 12.37 0.44
CA ASN A 169 2.83 12.75 0.00
C ASN A 169 2.24 13.91 0.83
N ILE A 170 2.50 13.96 2.15
CA ILE A 170 2.09 15.08 3.00
C ILE A 170 2.76 16.38 2.54
N ILE A 171 4.06 16.36 2.20
CA ILE A 171 4.79 17.52 1.69
C ILE A 171 4.20 18.00 0.37
N ILE A 172 3.92 17.09 -0.57
CA ILE A 172 3.26 17.43 -1.84
C ILE A 172 1.87 18.02 -1.58
N GLN A 173 1.09 17.41 -0.69
CA GLN A 173 -0.24 17.90 -0.36
C GLN A 173 -0.21 19.30 0.26
N SER A 174 0.78 19.59 1.09
CA SER A 174 0.99 20.94 1.64
C SER A 174 1.24 21.97 0.53
N ALA A 175 2.07 21.63 -0.46
CA ALA A 175 2.29 22.48 -1.62
C ALA A 175 1.03 22.67 -2.47
N ILE A 176 0.22 21.62 -2.66
CA ILE A 176 -1.08 21.72 -3.35
C ILE A 176 -2.02 22.64 -2.59
N ASN A 177 -2.07 22.50 -1.26
CA ASN A 177 -2.94 23.31 -0.41
C ASN A 177 -2.60 24.82 -0.48
N SER A 178 -1.33 25.17 -0.66
CA SER A 178 -0.90 26.58 -0.83
C SER A 178 -1.44 27.25 -2.09
N LEU A 179 -1.90 26.47 -3.07
CA LEU A 179 -2.46 26.97 -4.33
C LEU A 179 -3.97 27.28 -4.26
N GLY A 180 -4.61 27.05 -3.13
CA GLY A 180 -5.99 27.44 -2.88
C GLY A 180 -7.01 26.31 -2.99
N LYS A 181 -8.25 26.64 -2.61
CA LYS A 181 -9.34 25.67 -2.40
C LYS A 181 -9.76 24.90 -3.65
N VAL A 182 -9.77 25.59 -4.81
CA VAL A 182 -10.15 24.98 -6.10
C VAL A 182 -9.15 23.87 -6.47
N VAL A 183 -7.85 24.17 -6.35
CA VAL A 183 -6.77 23.21 -6.63
C VAL A 183 -6.79 22.03 -5.65
N MET A 184 -7.08 22.29 -4.37
CA MET A 184 -7.25 21.25 -3.36
C MET A 184 -8.40 20.31 -3.72
N ALA A 185 -9.57 20.85 -4.07
CA ALA A 185 -10.73 20.05 -4.45
C ALA A 185 -10.46 19.20 -5.69
N ALA A 186 -9.86 19.81 -6.71
CA ALA A 186 -9.48 19.15 -7.95
C ALA A 186 -8.48 18.01 -7.73
N SER A 187 -7.44 18.28 -6.93
CA SER A 187 -6.42 17.29 -6.60
C SER A 187 -6.98 16.13 -5.79
N SER A 188 -7.88 16.40 -4.86
CA SER A 188 -8.53 15.38 -4.03
C SER A 188 -9.44 14.46 -4.86
N ALA A 189 -10.27 15.03 -5.73
CA ALA A 189 -11.12 14.26 -6.65
C ALA A 189 -10.28 13.37 -7.58
N ALA A 190 -9.24 13.93 -8.20
CA ALA A 190 -8.36 13.19 -9.09
C ALA A 190 -7.58 12.08 -8.35
N TYR A 191 -7.16 12.29 -7.11
CA TYR A 191 -6.46 11.28 -6.32
C TYR A 191 -7.34 10.04 -6.05
N ASN A 192 -8.64 10.22 -5.78
CA ASN A 192 -9.56 9.10 -5.59
C ASN A 192 -9.71 8.22 -6.85
N ILE A 193 -9.57 8.81 -8.03
CA ILE A 193 -9.60 8.09 -9.31
C ILE A 193 -8.24 7.44 -9.58
N GLU A 194 -7.15 8.18 -9.35
CA GLU A 194 -5.77 7.75 -9.56
C GLU A 194 -5.42 6.50 -8.76
N ILE A 195 -5.87 6.42 -7.50
CA ILE A 195 -5.54 5.29 -6.60
C ILE A 195 -6.09 3.95 -7.13
N LEU A 196 -7.25 3.96 -7.81
CA LEU A 196 -7.81 2.75 -8.42
C LEU A 196 -6.89 2.20 -9.52
N ALA A 197 -6.33 3.07 -10.34
CA ALA A 197 -5.38 2.67 -11.38
C ALA A 197 -4.05 2.19 -10.75
N TYR A 198 -3.61 2.82 -9.67
CA TYR A 198 -2.42 2.40 -8.93
C TYR A 198 -2.59 1.01 -8.29
N ASP A 199 -3.76 0.72 -7.72
CA ASP A 199 -4.02 -0.58 -7.09
C ASP A 199 -3.96 -1.73 -8.11
N VAL A 200 -4.37 -1.49 -9.36
CA VAL A 200 -4.24 -2.46 -10.45
C VAL A 200 -2.77 -2.83 -10.66
N LEU A 201 -1.90 -1.86 -10.89
CA LEU A 201 -0.47 -2.14 -11.12
C LEU A 201 0.24 -2.71 -9.89
N ASN A 202 -0.08 -2.24 -8.70
CA ASN A 202 0.53 -2.74 -7.46
C ASN A 202 0.17 -4.21 -7.19
N SER A 203 -0.99 -4.68 -7.64
CA SER A 203 -1.40 -6.08 -7.50
C SER A 203 -0.44 -7.05 -8.22
N PHE A 204 0.10 -6.67 -9.38
CA PHE A 204 1.09 -7.46 -10.12
C PHE A 204 2.45 -7.51 -9.42
N SER A 205 2.87 -6.42 -8.77
CA SER A 205 4.07 -6.42 -7.93
C SER A 205 3.95 -7.41 -6.77
N GLN A 206 2.80 -7.45 -6.10
CA GLN A 206 2.53 -8.40 -5.02
C GLN A 206 2.46 -9.85 -5.53
N ALA A 207 1.82 -10.08 -6.68
CA ALA A 207 1.79 -11.38 -7.33
C ALA A 207 3.21 -11.84 -7.71
N CYS A 208 4.01 -10.96 -8.32
CA CYS A 208 5.40 -11.25 -8.67
C CYS A 208 6.21 -11.65 -7.44
N THR A 209 6.09 -10.91 -6.33
CA THR A 209 6.77 -11.24 -5.06
C THR A 209 6.40 -12.65 -4.58
N THR A 210 5.12 -12.99 -4.61
CA THR A 210 4.59 -14.28 -4.15
C THR A 210 5.08 -15.43 -5.02
N PHE A 211 4.88 -15.34 -6.34
CA PHE A 211 5.27 -16.39 -7.28
C PHE A 211 6.79 -16.60 -7.33
N VAL A 212 7.56 -15.51 -7.29
CA VAL A 212 9.02 -15.59 -7.23
C VAL A 212 9.46 -16.25 -5.93
N GLY A 213 8.89 -15.86 -4.79
CA GLY A 213 9.20 -16.44 -3.49
C GLY A 213 8.92 -17.96 -3.44
N GLN A 214 7.76 -18.39 -3.95
CA GLN A 214 7.40 -19.81 -4.05
C GLN A 214 8.36 -20.59 -4.96
N ASN A 215 8.65 -20.08 -6.16
CA ASN A 215 9.53 -20.76 -7.12
C ASN A 215 10.98 -20.76 -6.63
N PHE A 216 11.43 -19.70 -5.97
CA PHE A 216 12.75 -19.63 -5.35
C PHE A 216 12.89 -20.65 -4.22
N GLY A 217 11.90 -20.73 -3.31
CA GLY A 217 11.84 -21.74 -2.26
C GLY A 217 11.84 -23.17 -2.79
N ALA A 218 11.20 -23.40 -3.94
CA ALA A 218 11.17 -24.68 -4.66
C ALA A 218 12.42 -24.93 -5.53
N ARG A 219 13.43 -24.05 -5.52
CA ARG A 219 14.65 -24.07 -6.36
C ARG A 219 14.39 -24.05 -7.89
N LYS A 220 13.23 -23.54 -8.30
CA LYS A 220 12.84 -23.44 -9.74
C LYS A 220 13.20 -22.07 -10.31
N ILE A 221 14.49 -21.78 -10.42
CA ILE A 221 15.01 -20.44 -10.76
C ILE A 221 14.55 -19.95 -12.16
N ASP A 222 14.43 -20.84 -13.14
CA ASP A 222 13.94 -20.45 -14.47
C ASP A 222 12.48 -20.00 -14.43
N ARG A 223 11.68 -20.56 -13.54
CA ARG A 223 10.31 -20.08 -13.31
C ARG A 223 10.29 -18.69 -12.69
N CYS A 224 11.26 -18.35 -11.82
CA CYS A 224 11.36 -17.00 -11.29
C CYS A 224 11.59 -15.97 -12.41
N LYS A 225 12.48 -16.27 -13.40
CA LYS A 225 12.69 -15.41 -14.57
C LYS A 225 11.41 -15.26 -15.39
N LYS A 226 10.75 -16.39 -15.69
CA LYS A 226 9.49 -16.40 -16.43
C LYS A 226 8.40 -15.57 -15.72
N THR A 227 8.31 -15.67 -14.39
CA THR A 227 7.37 -14.87 -13.57
C THR A 227 7.62 -13.37 -13.76
N LEU A 228 8.90 -12.92 -13.75
CA LEU A 228 9.21 -11.51 -13.99
C LEU A 228 8.69 -11.02 -15.35
N TYR A 229 9.00 -11.77 -16.43
CA TYR A 229 8.56 -11.38 -17.76
C TYR A 229 7.04 -11.39 -17.93
N LEU A 230 6.37 -12.39 -17.38
CA LEU A 230 4.91 -12.47 -17.43
C LEU A 230 4.26 -11.34 -16.64
N CYS A 231 4.71 -11.09 -15.40
CA CYS A 231 4.19 -9.99 -14.60
C CYS A 231 4.41 -8.62 -15.26
N LEU A 232 5.57 -8.38 -15.88
CA LEU A 232 5.82 -7.14 -16.63
C LEU A 232 4.89 -7.00 -17.83
N LEU A 233 4.67 -8.08 -18.58
CA LEU A 233 3.79 -8.05 -19.76
C LEU A 233 2.32 -7.87 -19.38
N GLU A 234 1.85 -8.66 -18.43
CA GLU A 234 0.46 -8.63 -17.99
C GLU A 234 0.11 -7.30 -17.30
N ASP A 235 1.03 -6.79 -16.47
CA ASP A 235 0.88 -5.49 -15.81
C ASP A 235 0.92 -4.35 -16.84
N LEU A 236 1.78 -4.42 -17.86
CA LEU A 236 1.79 -3.43 -18.94
C LEU A 236 0.42 -3.33 -19.63
N VAL A 237 -0.17 -4.47 -19.96
CA VAL A 237 -1.50 -4.52 -20.60
C VAL A 237 -2.57 -3.98 -19.63
N ALA A 238 -2.56 -4.42 -18.39
CA ALA A 238 -3.54 -4.01 -17.40
C ALA A 238 -3.42 -2.51 -17.06
N THR A 239 -2.19 -2.03 -16.85
CA THR A 239 -1.91 -0.62 -16.54
C THR A 239 -2.29 0.28 -17.71
N LEU A 240 -1.88 -0.05 -18.95
CA LEU A 240 -2.27 0.73 -20.13
C LEU A 240 -3.78 0.74 -20.34
N SER A 241 -4.46 -0.37 -20.08
CA SER A 241 -5.93 -0.45 -20.17
C SER A 241 -6.59 0.43 -19.10
N ALA A 242 -6.14 0.34 -17.85
CA ALA A 242 -6.68 1.15 -16.75
C ALA A 242 -6.43 2.65 -16.98
N VAL A 243 -5.20 3.02 -17.34
CA VAL A 243 -4.82 4.40 -17.67
C VAL A 243 -5.64 4.91 -18.86
N GLY A 244 -5.75 4.13 -19.92
CA GLY A 244 -6.53 4.49 -21.10
C GLY A 244 -8.01 4.75 -20.77
N LEU A 245 -8.64 3.87 -19.98
CA LEU A 245 -10.02 4.06 -19.53
C LEU A 245 -10.17 5.31 -18.65
N VAL A 246 -9.25 5.51 -17.68
CA VAL A 246 -9.32 6.69 -16.82
C VAL A 246 -9.09 7.98 -17.62
N LEU A 247 -8.19 8.01 -18.58
CA LEU A 247 -7.97 9.20 -19.40
C LEU A 247 -9.13 9.46 -20.36
N LEU A 248 -9.74 8.41 -20.92
CA LEU A 248 -10.89 8.53 -21.81
C LEU A 248 -12.13 9.09 -21.08
N PHE A 249 -12.41 8.57 -19.88
CA PHE A 249 -13.58 8.94 -19.09
C PHE A 249 -13.24 9.94 -17.94
N GLY A 250 -12.02 10.42 -17.84
CA GLY A 250 -11.52 11.17 -16.69
C GLY A 250 -12.32 12.42 -16.35
N ARG A 251 -12.71 13.20 -17.35
CA ARG A 251 -13.57 14.38 -17.14
C ARG A 251 -14.95 13.98 -16.60
N PHE A 252 -15.56 12.92 -17.13
CA PHE A 252 -16.80 12.37 -16.61
C PHE A 252 -16.65 11.85 -15.18
N LEU A 253 -15.61 11.09 -14.90
CA LEU A 253 -15.34 10.59 -13.54
C LEU A 253 -15.13 11.74 -12.54
N LEU A 254 -14.42 12.77 -12.92
CA LEU A 254 -14.24 13.97 -12.10
C LEU A 254 -15.54 14.73 -11.86
N SER A 255 -16.43 14.81 -12.87
CA SER A 255 -17.72 15.45 -12.74
C SER A 255 -18.65 14.78 -11.72
N LEU A 256 -18.41 13.52 -11.38
CA LEU A 256 -19.13 12.82 -10.30
C LEU A 256 -18.74 13.33 -8.90
N PHE A 257 -17.55 13.93 -8.77
CA PHE A 257 -17.07 14.49 -7.51
C PHE A 257 -17.34 15.98 -7.38
N ASN A 258 -17.26 16.71 -8.48
CA ASN A 258 -17.48 18.17 -8.51
C ASN A 258 -17.98 18.61 -9.89
N SER A 259 -18.98 19.47 -9.93
CA SER A 259 -19.57 20.01 -11.17
C SER A 259 -18.89 21.29 -11.69
N ASP A 260 -17.93 21.87 -10.94
CA ASP A 260 -17.20 23.04 -11.37
C ASP A 260 -16.22 22.71 -12.51
N PRO A 261 -16.36 23.34 -13.70
CA PRO A 261 -15.49 23.10 -14.84
C PRO A 261 -14.01 23.35 -14.54
N GLU A 262 -13.67 24.34 -13.71
CA GLU A 262 -12.28 24.65 -13.34
C GLU A 262 -11.67 23.51 -12.50
N VAL A 263 -12.43 22.96 -11.55
CA VAL A 263 -12.03 21.80 -10.74
C VAL A 263 -11.80 20.58 -11.62
N ILE A 264 -12.69 20.34 -12.61
CA ILE A 264 -12.56 19.22 -13.55
C ILE A 264 -11.30 19.38 -14.41
N ASP A 265 -11.01 20.57 -14.94
CA ASP A 265 -9.86 20.79 -15.80
C ASP A 265 -8.52 20.65 -15.05
N ILE A 266 -8.42 21.18 -13.85
CA ILE A 266 -7.25 21.01 -12.99
C ILE A 266 -7.09 19.53 -12.59
N GLY A 267 -8.17 18.87 -12.19
CA GLY A 267 -8.16 17.43 -11.83
C GLY A 267 -7.74 16.56 -13.02
N TYR A 268 -8.24 16.85 -14.21
CA TYR A 268 -7.84 16.13 -15.43
C TYR A 268 -6.35 16.35 -15.77
N THR A 269 -5.82 17.55 -15.54
CA THR A 269 -4.39 17.82 -15.70
C THR A 269 -3.55 16.93 -14.79
N ARG A 270 -3.97 16.73 -13.54
CA ARG A 270 -3.32 15.77 -12.62
C ARG A 270 -3.36 14.36 -13.18
N LEU A 271 -4.54 13.87 -13.56
CA LEU A 271 -4.69 12.52 -14.11
C LEU A 271 -3.80 12.33 -15.35
N ALA A 272 -3.82 13.29 -16.29
CA ALA A 272 -3.04 13.18 -17.52
C ALA A 272 -1.53 13.10 -17.27
N ILE A 273 -0.99 13.91 -16.37
CA ILE A 273 0.46 13.92 -16.09
C ILE A 273 0.88 12.69 -15.29
N ILE A 274 0.15 12.34 -14.23
CA ILE A 274 0.56 11.24 -13.34
C ILE A 274 0.36 9.89 -14.01
N LEU A 275 -0.81 9.66 -14.61
CA LEU A 275 -1.11 8.37 -15.23
C LEU A 275 -0.23 8.08 -16.45
N SER A 276 0.20 9.12 -17.19
CA SER A 276 1.17 8.93 -18.29
C SER A 276 2.52 8.37 -17.79
N ALA A 277 2.87 8.64 -16.54
CA ALA A 277 4.09 8.14 -15.91
C ALA A 277 3.94 6.77 -15.20
N TYR A 278 2.73 6.20 -15.17
CA TYR A 278 2.48 4.93 -14.47
C TYR A 278 3.21 3.73 -15.08
N VAL A 279 3.60 3.80 -16.35
CA VAL A 279 4.49 2.80 -16.96
C VAL A 279 5.82 2.69 -16.18
N PHE A 280 6.36 3.81 -15.70
CA PHE A 280 7.56 3.80 -14.86
C PHE A 280 7.28 3.20 -13.48
N SER A 281 6.11 3.52 -12.88
CA SER A 281 5.67 2.89 -11.62
C SER A 281 5.58 1.38 -11.76
N MET A 282 4.91 0.89 -12.80
CA MET A 282 4.80 -0.53 -13.10
C MET A 282 6.18 -1.21 -13.17
N ILE A 283 7.13 -0.63 -13.91
CA ILE A 283 8.47 -1.19 -14.06
C ILE A 283 9.18 -1.31 -12.70
N TYR A 284 9.23 -0.23 -11.93
CA TYR A 284 9.97 -0.28 -10.66
C TYR A 284 9.26 -1.14 -9.60
N ASP A 285 7.92 -1.15 -9.56
CA ASP A 285 7.16 -1.94 -8.60
C ASP A 285 7.28 -3.45 -8.87
N VAL A 286 7.10 -3.90 -10.11
CA VAL A 286 7.26 -5.32 -10.47
C VAL A 286 8.70 -5.80 -10.26
N ILE A 287 9.71 -5.02 -10.65
CA ILE A 287 11.12 -5.39 -10.42
C ILE A 287 11.44 -5.41 -8.91
N SER A 288 10.92 -4.47 -8.14
CA SER A 288 11.05 -4.48 -6.68
C SER A 288 10.40 -5.72 -6.07
N GLY A 289 9.22 -6.08 -6.55
CA GLY A 289 8.52 -7.32 -6.16
C GLY A 289 9.35 -8.57 -6.48
N TYR A 290 9.94 -8.61 -7.66
CA TYR A 290 10.85 -9.68 -8.06
C TYR A 290 12.06 -9.80 -7.13
N LEU A 291 12.74 -8.71 -6.81
CA LEU A 291 13.88 -8.69 -5.89
C LEU A 291 13.46 -9.12 -4.48
N ARG A 292 12.31 -8.64 -4.00
CA ARG A 292 11.75 -9.05 -2.69
C ARG A 292 11.45 -10.55 -2.64
N GLY A 293 10.98 -11.15 -3.73
CA GLY A 293 10.76 -12.59 -3.84
C GLY A 293 12.03 -13.43 -3.61
N PHE A 294 13.21 -12.88 -3.92
CA PHE A 294 14.52 -13.46 -3.57
C PHE A 294 15.03 -13.06 -2.17
N GLY A 295 14.24 -12.33 -1.39
CA GLY A 295 14.66 -11.82 -0.08
C GLY A 295 15.52 -10.55 -0.13
N ILE A 296 15.64 -9.90 -1.29
CA ILE A 296 16.39 -8.65 -1.50
C ILE A 296 15.38 -7.49 -1.37
N SER A 297 15.15 -7.00 -0.15
CA SER A 297 14.19 -5.92 0.11
C SER A 297 14.87 -4.56 0.34
N LEU A 298 16.03 -4.54 0.99
CA LEU A 298 16.69 -3.30 1.39
C LEU A 298 17.02 -2.40 0.19
N VAL A 299 17.60 -2.98 -0.87
CA VAL A 299 18.06 -2.22 -2.04
C VAL A 299 16.89 -1.55 -2.79
N PRO A 300 15.84 -2.27 -3.22
CA PRO A 300 14.71 -1.61 -3.86
C PRO A 300 14.05 -0.58 -2.95
N SER A 301 13.98 -0.82 -1.63
CA SER A 301 13.42 0.16 -0.70
C SER A 301 14.22 1.44 -0.63
N LEU A 302 15.55 1.36 -0.49
CA LEU A 302 16.43 2.53 -0.45
C LEU A 302 16.41 3.32 -1.77
N LEU A 303 16.43 2.63 -2.92
CA LEU A 303 16.38 3.27 -4.23
C LEU A 303 15.02 3.96 -4.47
N THR A 304 13.92 3.36 -3.99
CA THR A 304 12.59 4.01 -4.06
C THR A 304 12.50 5.20 -3.13
N ILE A 305 13.05 5.13 -1.92
CA ILE A 305 13.09 6.28 -1.01
C ILE A 305 13.89 7.43 -1.67
N ALA A 306 15.07 7.15 -2.20
CA ALA A 306 15.88 8.18 -2.84
C ALA A 306 15.23 8.73 -4.12
N GLY A 307 14.74 7.86 -5.01
CA GLY A 307 14.19 8.22 -6.30
C GLY A 307 12.82 8.86 -6.22
N VAL A 308 11.89 8.30 -5.43
CA VAL A 308 10.54 8.87 -5.29
C VAL A 308 10.56 9.99 -4.26
N CYS A 309 10.88 9.68 -3.01
CA CYS A 309 10.71 10.63 -1.91
C CYS A 309 11.77 11.72 -1.94
N GLY A 310 13.04 11.36 -2.17
CA GLY A 310 14.15 12.32 -2.23
C GLY A 310 13.95 13.36 -3.34
N ILE A 311 13.62 12.93 -4.55
CA ILE A 311 13.36 13.84 -5.68
C ILE A 311 12.13 14.71 -5.41
N ARG A 312 11.05 14.16 -4.85
CA ARG A 312 9.83 14.93 -4.56
C ARG A 312 10.07 16.02 -3.51
N ILE A 313 10.78 15.68 -2.42
CA ILE A 313 11.13 16.63 -1.37
C ILE A 313 12.03 17.74 -1.95
N PHE A 314 13.07 17.38 -2.70
CA PHE A 314 13.95 18.34 -3.37
C PHE A 314 13.15 19.25 -4.31
N TRP A 315 12.29 18.68 -5.14
CA TRP A 315 11.49 19.43 -6.11
C TRP A 315 10.56 20.46 -5.45
N ILE A 316 9.86 20.05 -4.41
CA ILE A 316 8.96 20.95 -3.67
C ILE A 316 9.74 22.03 -2.92
N SER A 317 10.95 21.73 -2.43
CA SER A 317 11.76 22.69 -1.69
C SER A 317 12.53 23.67 -2.58
N VAL A 318 12.92 23.26 -3.79
CA VAL A 318 13.83 24.05 -4.65
C VAL A 318 13.18 24.52 -5.95
N VAL A 319 12.44 23.64 -6.64
CA VAL A 319 11.87 23.94 -7.96
C VAL A 319 10.52 24.66 -7.84
N PHE A 320 9.65 24.15 -6.97
CA PHE A 320 8.32 24.72 -6.79
C PHE A 320 8.32 26.20 -6.36
N PRO A 321 9.17 26.68 -5.45
CA PRO A 321 9.21 28.12 -5.09
C PRO A 321 9.56 29.05 -6.26
N GLN A 322 10.28 28.55 -7.28
CA GLN A 322 10.66 29.34 -8.47
C GLN A 322 9.50 29.52 -9.44
N SER A 323 8.56 28.57 -9.46
CA SER A 323 7.35 28.61 -10.30
C SER A 323 6.21 27.91 -9.56
N PRO A 324 5.50 28.60 -8.66
CA PRO A 324 4.49 27.99 -7.78
C PRO A 324 3.18 27.75 -8.53
N THR A 325 3.19 26.79 -9.43
CA THR A 325 2.01 26.35 -10.20
C THR A 325 1.67 24.90 -9.93
N PHE A 326 0.41 24.55 -10.12
CA PHE A 326 -0.04 23.17 -9.99
C PHE A 326 0.69 22.22 -10.95
N ARG A 327 0.93 22.68 -12.17
CA ARG A 327 1.66 21.91 -13.19
C ARG A 327 3.11 21.63 -12.77
N THR A 328 3.77 22.60 -12.11
CA THR A 328 5.11 22.42 -11.57
C THR A 328 5.13 21.28 -10.53
N ILE A 329 4.13 21.24 -9.63
CA ILE A 329 4.02 20.15 -8.67
C ILE A 329 3.80 18.82 -9.40
N MET A 330 2.89 18.75 -10.37
CA MET A 330 2.58 17.50 -11.08
C MET A 330 3.77 16.97 -11.88
N ASN A 331 4.60 17.83 -12.45
CA ASN A 331 5.77 17.41 -13.23
C ASN A 331 6.83 16.66 -12.41
N VAL A 332 6.79 16.71 -11.08
CA VAL A 332 7.68 15.89 -10.24
C VAL A 332 7.40 14.38 -10.38
N TYR A 333 6.16 14.01 -10.70
CA TYR A 333 5.79 12.58 -10.77
C TYR A 333 6.53 11.86 -11.92
N PRO A 334 6.46 12.30 -13.20
CA PRO A 334 7.23 11.67 -14.27
C PRO A 334 8.72 11.62 -13.98
N VAL A 335 9.30 12.69 -13.41
CA VAL A 335 10.74 12.75 -13.10
C VAL A 335 11.09 11.74 -11.99
N SER A 336 10.37 11.76 -10.88
CA SER A 336 10.66 10.86 -9.75
C SER A 336 10.41 9.39 -10.08
N LEU A 337 9.31 9.08 -10.78
CA LEU A 337 8.96 7.72 -11.17
C LEU A 337 9.94 7.18 -12.24
N GLY A 338 10.27 7.98 -13.25
CA GLY A 338 11.23 7.60 -14.29
C GLY A 338 12.63 7.35 -13.73
N THR A 339 13.13 8.23 -12.87
CA THR A 339 14.42 8.06 -12.20
C THR A 339 14.43 6.81 -11.34
N THR A 340 13.37 6.55 -10.57
CA THR A 340 13.25 5.36 -9.74
C THR A 340 13.24 4.10 -10.58
N ALA A 341 12.46 4.07 -11.67
CA ALA A 341 12.42 2.94 -12.60
C ALA A 341 13.81 2.63 -13.17
N PHE A 342 14.55 3.67 -13.57
CA PHE A 342 15.92 3.52 -14.08
C PHE A 342 16.86 2.95 -13.01
N LEU A 343 16.85 3.49 -11.79
CA LEU A 343 17.71 3.00 -10.69
C LEU A 343 17.39 1.56 -10.30
N ILE A 344 16.12 1.20 -10.22
CA ILE A 344 15.68 -0.17 -9.91
C ILE A 344 16.05 -1.13 -11.05
N PHE A 345 15.91 -0.71 -12.31
CA PHE A 345 16.34 -1.50 -13.45
C PHE A 345 17.87 -1.75 -13.41
N LEU A 346 18.67 -0.72 -13.12
CA LEU A 346 20.12 -0.89 -12.92
C LEU A 346 20.42 -1.86 -11.78
N SER A 347 19.69 -1.80 -10.67
CA SER A 347 19.87 -2.74 -9.57
C SER A 347 19.58 -4.19 -9.98
N LEU A 348 18.56 -4.42 -10.82
CA LEU A 348 18.27 -5.74 -11.38
C LEU A 348 19.44 -6.27 -12.21
N LEU A 349 20.04 -5.40 -13.06
CA LEU A 349 21.21 -5.76 -13.88
C LEU A 349 22.45 -6.05 -13.04
N PHE A 350 22.60 -5.37 -11.93
CA PHE A 350 23.73 -5.57 -11.00
C PHE A 350 23.58 -6.85 -10.18
N TYR A 351 22.42 -7.02 -9.51
CA TYR A 351 22.19 -8.16 -8.63
C TYR A 351 22.01 -9.48 -9.38
N ARG A 352 21.35 -9.46 -10.54
CA ARG A 352 21.05 -10.65 -11.37
C ARG A 352 20.70 -11.90 -10.56
N PRO A 353 19.71 -11.84 -9.62
CA PRO A 353 19.53 -12.89 -8.62
C PRO A 353 19.32 -14.26 -9.25
N ALA A 354 18.53 -14.36 -10.30
CA ALA A 354 18.32 -15.63 -10.99
C ALA A 354 19.61 -16.22 -11.58
N ARG A 355 20.56 -15.41 -12.08
CA ARG A 355 21.84 -15.90 -12.58
C ARG A 355 22.77 -16.33 -11.47
N LYS A 356 22.75 -15.59 -10.34
CA LYS A 356 23.58 -15.89 -9.16
C LYS A 356 23.18 -17.23 -8.57
N TYR A 357 21.89 -17.49 -8.40
CA TYR A 357 21.38 -18.72 -7.79
C TYR A 357 21.30 -19.91 -8.78
N SER A 358 21.35 -19.70 -10.10
CA SER A 358 21.44 -20.80 -11.08
C SER A 358 22.84 -21.37 -11.21
N LYS A 359 23.90 -20.63 -10.83
CA LYS A 359 25.30 -21.08 -10.92
C LYS A 359 25.82 -21.75 -9.63
N GLY A 360 25.01 -21.78 -8.59
CA GLY A 360 25.37 -22.37 -7.29
C GLY A 360 24.80 -23.78 -7.06
N ASN A 361 24.35 -24.45 -8.12
CA ASN A 361 23.94 -25.86 -8.11
C ASN A 361 24.90 -26.67 -8.94
#